data_2f78cef14793177ecaad2801afb8cd56
#
_entry.id   2f78cef14793177ecaad2801afb8cd56
#
_cell.length_a   1.000
_cell.length_b   1.000
_cell.length_c   1.000
_cell.angle_alpha   90.00
_cell.angle_beta   90.00
_cell.angle_gamma   90.00
#
_symmetry.space_group_name_H-M   'P 1'
#
loop_
_entity.id
_entity.type
_entity.pdbx_description
1 polymer ?
#
loop_
_entity_poly.entity_id
_entity_poly.type
_entity_poly.pdbx_seq_one_letter_code
_entity_poly.pdbx_strand_id
1 'polypeptide(L)'
;MRIKLYFAETPEHWLQNDALTEVWKRLFIELKRTYPGYTFTKKCSNQHSYENGITHQHFPNRKFGFYQCIVENQKNGKYILLNYFDSILALHEANGWDLHNLVDIVTTPGTHLNNLNFEKSNVNYTPASYIFHSADQDQHLINFKPKPKTLHQLQFRGKTFLFRKYLENDQRFNILSTSEGENGLSNQDFLNELASLNISLCLNGTAEITYRDIESFAVHTPVLRPTLTCKFYNELVPNYHYIAVDLEDIKEKCGLDYYKAKADKIYQRYLEVKDDKKFLEYITTNARKWFENNGTIHSNVEILLKVINLKKLS
;
A
#
# COMPACT_ATOMS: atom_id res chain seq x y z
N MET A 1 -9.44 19.85 -24.64
CA MET A 1 -9.97 19.10 -23.46
C MET A 1 -9.48 19.81 -22.21
N ARG A 2 -10.33 20.04 -21.23
CA ARG A 2 -9.87 20.58 -19.94
C ARG A 2 -9.89 19.44 -18.92
N ILE A 3 -8.74 19.13 -18.35
CA ILE A 3 -8.64 18.20 -17.23
C ILE A 3 -8.37 19.02 -15.97
N LYS A 4 -9.13 18.76 -14.92
CA LYS A 4 -8.90 19.34 -13.60
C LYS A 4 -8.55 18.25 -12.62
N LEU A 5 -7.55 18.49 -11.81
CA LEU A 5 -7.21 17.68 -10.66
C LEU A 5 -7.61 18.40 -9.38
N TYR A 6 -8.29 17.70 -8.51
CA TYR A 6 -8.68 18.17 -7.18
C TYR A 6 -8.04 17.27 -6.14
N PHE A 7 -7.17 17.80 -5.33
CA PHE A 7 -6.55 17.08 -4.22
C PHE A 7 -6.23 18.01 -3.05
N ALA A 8 -6.17 17.46 -1.84
CA ALA A 8 -5.65 18.14 -0.67
C ALA A 8 -4.15 17.89 -0.52
N GLU A 9 -3.40 18.89 -0.08
CA GLU A 9 -2.00 18.69 0.29
C GLU A 9 -1.92 18.03 1.67
N THR A 10 -0.87 17.23 1.88
CA THR A 10 -0.61 16.59 3.18
C THR A 10 -0.38 17.67 4.24
N PRO A 11 -1.03 17.59 5.42
CA PRO A 11 -0.81 18.52 6.50
C PRO A 11 0.66 18.55 6.93
N GLU A 12 1.17 19.73 7.35
CA GLU A 12 2.57 19.89 7.79
C GLU A 12 2.98 18.92 8.89
N HIS A 13 2.09 18.63 9.83
CA HIS A 13 2.36 17.66 10.89
C HIS A 13 2.32 16.18 10.45
N TRP A 14 2.01 15.92 9.17
CA TRP A 14 2.00 14.59 8.54
C TRP A 14 3.06 14.47 7.44
N LEU A 15 4.13 15.25 7.50
CA LEU A 15 5.19 15.29 6.49
C LEU A 15 5.78 13.91 6.16
N GLN A 16 5.65 12.94 7.06
CA GLN A 16 6.05 11.55 6.81
C GLN A 16 5.24 10.88 5.68
N ASN A 17 4.10 11.46 5.28
CA ASN A 17 3.20 10.94 4.25
C ASN A 17 3.07 11.90 3.05
N ASP A 18 4.05 12.75 2.81
CA ASP A 18 4.05 13.72 1.71
C ASP A 18 4.20 13.08 0.32
N ALA A 19 4.58 11.80 0.26
CA ALA A 19 4.72 11.05 -0.98
C ALA A 19 3.45 11.11 -1.85
N LEU A 20 2.25 11.08 -1.24
CA LEU A 20 0.99 11.19 -1.99
C LEU A 20 0.82 12.57 -2.62
N THR A 21 1.12 13.63 -1.90
CA THR A 21 1.12 14.99 -2.46
C THR A 21 2.08 15.09 -3.64
N GLU A 22 3.25 14.47 -3.53
CA GLU A 22 4.22 14.43 -4.62
C GLU A 22 3.72 13.60 -5.81
N VAL A 23 3.06 12.46 -5.58
CA VAL A 23 2.39 11.68 -6.64
C VAL A 23 1.38 12.54 -7.39
N TRP A 24 0.52 13.28 -6.67
CA TRP A 24 -0.47 14.15 -7.30
C TRP A 24 0.15 15.30 -8.10
N LYS A 25 1.20 15.93 -7.57
CA LYS A 25 1.94 16.99 -8.26
C LYS A 25 2.60 16.46 -9.53
N ARG A 26 3.27 15.32 -9.47
CA ARG A 26 3.91 14.69 -10.64
C ARG A 26 2.89 14.20 -11.65
N LEU A 27 1.80 13.60 -11.21
CA LEU A 27 0.70 13.19 -12.08
C LEU A 27 0.17 14.39 -12.88
N PHE A 28 -0.03 15.53 -12.22
CA PHE A 28 -0.44 16.77 -12.88
C PHE A 28 0.56 17.22 -13.96
N ILE A 29 1.86 17.19 -13.66
CA ILE A 29 2.93 17.58 -14.60
C ILE A 29 2.93 16.63 -15.81
N GLU A 30 2.86 15.31 -15.56
CA GLU A 30 2.89 14.31 -16.64
C GLU A 30 1.63 14.34 -17.50
N LEU A 31 0.45 14.56 -16.93
CA LEU A 31 -0.76 14.75 -17.70
C LEU A 31 -0.65 15.98 -18.60
N LYS A 32 -0.08 17.08 -18.10
CA LYS A 32 0.16 18.29 -18.89
C LYS A 32 1.16 18.06 -20.03
N ARG A 33 2.19 17.25 -19.79
CA ARG A 33 3.20 16.88 -20.80
C ARG A 33 2.60 15.95 -21.86
N THR A 34 1.81 14.97 -21.43
CA THR A 34 1.18 13.96 -22.32
C THR A 34 0.10 14.57 -23.19
N TYR A 35 -0.58 15.62 -22.71
CA TYR A 35 -1.66 16.30 -23.40
C TYR A 35 -1.40 17.80 -23.55
N PRO A 36 -0.39 18.22 -24.36
CA PRO A 36 0.05 19.63 -24.44
C PRO A 36 -1.00 20.58 -25.01
N GLY A 37 -1.98 20.08 -25.76
CA GLY A 37 -3.12 20.87 -26.29
C GLY A 37 -4.24 21.14 -25.29
N TYR A 38 -4.08 20.75 -24.02
CA TYR A 38 -5.12 20.84 -23.00
C TYR A 38 -4.77 21.83 -21.89
N THR A 39 -5.77 22.49 -21.37
CA THR A 39 -5.61 23.33 -20.19
C THR A 39 -5.86 22.51 -18.93
N PHE A 40 -4.89 22.44 -18.08
CA PHE A 40 -4.99 21.78 -16.78
C PHE A 40 -5.16 22.82 -15.68
N THR A 41 -6.07 22.58 -14.77
CA THR A 41 -6.25 23.40 -13.58
C THR A 41 -6.10 22.50 -12.35
N LYS A 42 -5.12 22.80 -11.53
CA LYS A 42 -4.94 22.19 -10.22
C LYS A 42 -5.73 23.01 -9.20
N LYS A 43 -6.54 22.35 -8.38
CA LYS A 43 -7.09 22.94 -7.16
C LYS A 43 -6.52 22.17 -5.98
N CYS A 44 -5.77 22.86 -5.13
CA CYS A 44 -5.34 22.34 -3.84
C CYS A 44 -6.27 22.87 -2.77
N SER A 45 -6.56 22.09 -1.77
CA SER A 45 -7.24 22.53 -0.57
C SER A 45 -6.28 22.34 0.60
N ASN A 46 -6.08 23.40 1.38
CA ASN A 46 -5.29 23.35 2.63
C ASN A 46 -6.10 22.76 3.79
N GLN A 47 -7.22 22.11 3.52
CA GLN A 47 -8.10 21.57 4.55
C GLN A 47 -7.72 20.11 4.86
N HIS A 48 -7.46 19.84 6.13
CA HIS A 48 -6.54 18.81 6.62
C HIS A 48 -7.17 17.60 7.32
N SER A 49 -8.48 17.38 7.19
CA SER A 49 -9.09 16.20 7.80
C SER A 49 -10.25 15.68 6.96
N TYR A 50 -10.68 14.44 7.24
CA TYR A 50 -11.95 13.91 6.70
C TYR A 50 -13.14 14.81 7.07
N GLU A 51 -13.08 15.48 8.19
CA GLU A 51 -14.10 16.44 8.63
C GLU A 51 -14.13 17.69 7.75
N ASN A 52 -12.98 18.06 7.19
CA ASN A 52 -12.76 19.25 6.35
C ASN A 52 -12.30 18.90 4.93
N GLY A 53 -12.61 17.69 4.44
CA GLY A 53 -12.21 17.22 3.12
C GLY A 53 -12.66 18.14 1.97
N ILE A 54 -12.04 17.94 0.81
CA ILE A 54 -12.41 18.68 -0.41
C ILE A 54 -13.87 18.36 -0.73
N THR A 55 -14.71 19.41 -0.73
CA THR A 55 -16.05 19.32 -1.32
C THR A 55 -15.95 19.66 -2.79
N HIS A 56 -16.53 18.83 -3.62
CA HIS A 56 -16.60 19.08 -5.06
C HIS A 56 -18.02 19.55 -5.42
N GLN A 57 -18.15 20.59 -6.25
CA GLN A 57 -19.45 21.17 -6.61
C GLN A 57 -20.45 20.14 -7.21
N HIS A 58 -19.94 19.11 -7.87
CA HIS A 58 -20.74 18.00 -8.42
C HIS A 58 -20.97 16.86 -7.42
N PHE A 59 -20.34 16.94 -6.24
CA PHE A 59 -20.50 15.98 -5.15
C PHE A 59 -20.67 16.73 -3.81
N PRO A 60 -21.72 17.58 -3.69
CA PRO A 60 -21.83 18.56 -2.59
C PRO A 60 -21.87 17.92 -1.20
N ASN A 61 -22.32 16.67 -1.10
CA ASN A 61 -22.43 15.93 0.15
C ASN A 61 -21.27 14.93 0.35
N ARG A 62 -20.20 15.00 -0.47
CA ARG A 62 -19.07 14.08 -0.42
C ARG A 62 -17.83 14.79 0.08
N LYS A 63 -17.02 14.07 0.87
CA LYS A 63 -15.77 14.57 1.43
C LYS A 63 -14.60 13.70 1.02
N PHE A 64 -13.57 14.32 0.47
CA PHE A 64 -12.35 13.65 0.02
C PHE A 64 -11.16 14.23 0.77
N GLY A 65 -10.40 13.39 1.45
CA GLY A 65 -9.20 13.77 2.17
C GLY A 65 -7.95 13.78 1.28
N PHE A 66 -6.78 14.00 1.89
CA PHE A 66 -5.51 14.06 1.15
C PHE A 66 -5.07 12.71 0.51
N TYR A 67 -5.67 11.60 0.94
CA TYR A 67 -5.47 10.29 0.30
C TYR A 67 -6.21 10.13 -1.03
N GLN A 68 -7.03 11.10 -1.40
CA GLN A 68 -7.84 11.05 -2.62
C GLN A 68 -7.48 12.17 -3.59
N CYS A 69 -7.55 11.84 -4.88
CA CYS A 69 -7.48 12.81 -5.96
C CYS A 69 -8.62 12.56 -6.94
N ILE A 70 -9.37 13.60 -7.29
CA ILE A 70 -10.40 13.54 -8.33
C ILE A 70 -9.81 14.08 -9.62
N VAL A 71 -9.92 13.29 -10.68
CA VAL A 71 -9.59 13.69 -12.07
C VAL A 71 -10.88 13.91 -12.82
N GLU A 72 -11.14 15.14 -13.24
CA GLU A 72 -12.32 15.55 -14.01
C GLU A 72 -11.94 15.75 -15.47
N ASN A 73 -12.64 15.09 -16.39
CA ASN A 73 -12.63 15.43 -17.79
C ASN A 73 -13.82 16.37 -18.11
N GLN A 74 -13.57 17.65 -18.24
CA GLN A 74 -14.61 18.66 -18.47
C GLN A 74 -15.30 18.57 -19.84
N LYS A 75 -14.73 17.81 -20.79
CA LYS A 75 -15.35 17.66 -22.11
C LYS A 75 -16.53 16.70 -22.08
N ASN A 76 -16.44 15.64 -21.31
CA ASN A 76 -17.46 14.58 -21.25
C ASN A 76 -18.09 14.39 -19.87
N GLY A 77 -17.71 15.22 -18.91
CA GLY A 77 -18.22 15.16 -17.54
C GLY A 77 -17.86 13.89 -16.77
N LYS A 78 -16.84 13.15 -17.21
CA LYS A 78 -16.40 11.94 -16.51
C LYS A 78 -15.44 12.28 -15.38
N TYR A 79 -15.56 11.52 -14.30
CA TYR A 79 -14.74 11.63 -13.11
C TYR A 79 -14.04 10.31 -12.80
N ILE A 80 -12.77 10.38 -12.41
CA ILE A 80 -12.01 9.25 -11.86
C ILE A 80 -11.61 9.65 -10.45
N LEU A 81 -11.92 8.81 -9.46
CA LEU A 81 -11.45 8.95 -8.09
C LEU A 81 -10.25 8.05 -7.90
N LEU A 82 -9.10 8.65 -7.65
CA LEU A 82 -7.88 7.96 -7.23
C LEU A 82 -7.88 7.91 -5.71
N ASN A 83 -7.95 6.71 -5.13
CA ASN A 83 -8.00 6.50 -3.68
C ASN A 83 -6.78 5.72 -3.19
N TYR A 84 -6.01 6.32 -2.29
CA TYR A 84 -4.85 5.73 -1.65
C TYR A 84 -5.05 5.50 -0.14
N PHE A 85 -6.30 5.52 0.30
CA PHE A 85 -6.62 5.21 1.68
C PHE A 85 -6.73 3.70 1.92
N ASP A 86 -6.26 3.24 3.07
CA ASP A 86 -6.20 1.82 3.43
C ASP A 86 -7.56 1.12 3.50
N SER A 87 -8.65 1.87 3.59
CA SER A 87 -9.99 1.32 3.75
C SER A 87 -10.95 1.91 2.72
N ILE A 88 -11.36 1.07 1.77
CA ILE A 88 -12.44 1.43 0.84
C ILE A 88 -13.79 1.49 1.56
N LEU A 89 -13.95 0.72 2.65
CA LEU A 89 -15.13 0.80 3.50
C LEU A 89 -15.27 2.22 4.08
N ALA A 90 -14.20 2.77 4.66
CA ALA A 90 -14.21 4.13 5.18
C ALA A 90 -14.49 5.18 4.08
N LEU A 91 -14.01 4.94 2.84
CA LEU A 91 -14.37 5.79 1.70
C LEU A 91 -15.89 5.81 1.47
N HIS A 92 -16.54 4.65 1.49
CA HIS A 92 -17.98 4.54 1.29
C HIS A 92 -18.79 5.02 2.50
N GLU A 93 -18.34 4.75 3.72
CA GLU A 93 -18.97 5.28 4.93
C GLU A 93 -18.97 6.81 4.95
N ALA A 94 -17.86 7.43 4.52
CA ALA A 94 -17.75 8.88 4.43
C ALA A 94 -18.52 9.50 3.25
N ASN A 95 -18.71 8.76 2.15
CA ASN A 95 -19.18 9.31 0.87
C ASN A 95 -20.42 8.60 0.31
N GLY A 96 -20.95 7.57 0.96
CA GLY A 96 -22.09 6.77 0.50
C GLY A 96 -21.73 5.69 -0.52
N TRP A 97 -22.50 4.62 -0.50
CA TRP A 97 -22.28 3.43 -1.35
C TRP A 97 -22.59 3.66 -2.83
N ASP A 98 -23.34 4.70 -3.17
CA ASP A 98 -23.65 5.08 -4.53
C ASP A 98 -22.52 5.84 -5.23
N LEU A 99 -21.41 6.11 -4.55
CA LEU A 99 -20.26 6.83 -5.10
C LEU A 99 -19.76 6.18 -6.41
N HIS A 100 -19.74 4.84 -6.49
CA HIS A 100 -19.30 4.10 -7.67
C HIS A 100 -20.19 4.33 -8.93
N ASN A 101 -21.41 4.83 -8.75
CA ASN A 101 -22.29 5.20 -9.87
C ASN A 101 -21.93 6.58 -10.45
N LEU A 102 -21.18 7.38 -9.69
CA LEU A 102 -20.84 8.76 -10.02
C LEU A 102 -19.42 8.89 -10.58
N VAL A 103 -18.51 8.02 -10.16
CA VAL A 103 -17.08 8.08 -10.50
C VAL A 103 -16.50 6.69 -10.75
N ASP A 104 -15.55 6.61 -11.67
CA ASP A 104 -14.67 5.42 -11.78
C ASP A 104 -13.67 5.41 -10.61
N ILE A 105 -13.65 4.36 -9.81
CA ILE A 105 -12.76 4.27 -8.65
C ILE A 105 -11.49 3.49 -8.99
N VAL A 106 -10.35 4.12 -8.77
CA VAL A 106 -9.02 3.51 -8.80
C VAL A 106 -8.50 3.49 -7.38
N THR A 107 -8.21 2.32 -6.83
CA THR A 107 -7.85 2.20 -5.41
C THR A 107 -6.59 1.40 -5.20
N THR A 108 -5.86 1.72 -4.14
CA THR A 108 -4.75 0.89 -3.68
C THR A 108 -5.27 -0.46 -3.18
N PRO A 109 -4.41 -1.49 -3.23
CA PRO A 109 -4.79 -2.84 -2.83
C PRO A 109 -4.86 -3.07 -1.31
N GLY A 110 -4.76 -2.02 -0.50
CA GLY A 110 -4.73 -2.14 0.96
C GLY A 110 -5.98 -2.75 1.59
N THR A 111 -7.08 -2.78 0.88
CA THR A 111 -8.38 -3.16 1.40
C THR A 111 -8.68 -4.63 1.13
N HIS A 112 -9.24 -5.31 2.11
CA HIS A 112 -9.85 -6.63 1.96
C HIS A 112 -11.09 -6.56 1.06
N LEU A 113 -10.90 -6.44 -0.25
CA LEU A 113 -12.01 -6.41 -1.21
C LEU A 113 -12.86 -7.67 -1.11
N ASN A 114 -12.25 -8.81 -0.76
CA ASN A 114 -12.94 -10.09 -0.62
C ASN A 114 -13.84 -10.17 0.63
N ASN A 115 -13.57 -9.37 1.68
CA ASN A 115 -14.35 -9.42 2.93
C ASN A 115 -15.64 -8.58 2.88
N LEU A 116 -15.87 -7.80 1.84
CA LEU A 116 -16.95 -6.81 1.81
C LEU A 116 -18.16 -7.24 0.98
N ASN A 117 -18.33 -8.49 0.60
CA ASN A 117 -19.44 -8.89 -0.31
C ASN A 117 -19.51 -8.04 -1.60
N PHE A 118 -18.37 -7.53 -2.09
CA PHE A 118 -18.31 -6.71 -3.30
C PHE A 118 -18.81 -7.44 -4.53
N GLU A 119 -18.69 -8.77 -4.58
CA GLU A 119 -19.28 -9.58 -5.65
C GLU A 119 -20.80 -9.37 -5.79
N LYS A 120 -21.49 -9.01 -4.68
CA LYS A 120 -22.92 -8.70 -4.68
C LYS A 120 -23.23 -7.24 -5.09
N SER A 121 -22.25 -6.34 -5.06
CA SER A 121 -22.50 -4.90 -5.27
C SER A 121 -22.29 -4.42 -6.71
N ASN A 122 -21.80 -5.26 -7.62
CA ASN A 122 -21.40 -4.86 -9.00
C ASN A 122 -20.42 -3.68 -9.04
N VAL A 123 -19.68 -3.42 -7.97
CA VAL A 123 -18.76 -2.29 -7.90
C VAL A 123 -17.44 -2.66 -8.57
N ASN A 124 -17.10 -1.97 -9.62
CA ASN A 124 -15.90 -2.23 -10.41
C ASN A 124 -14.78 -1.29 -9.96
N TYR A 125 -13.78 -1.84 -9.26
CA TYR A 125 -12.58 -1.11 -8.86
C TYR A 125 -11.41 -1.45 -9.79
N THR A 126 -10.65 -0.43 -10.18
CA THR A 126 -9.38 -0.65 -10.85
C THR A 126 -8.28 -0.63 -9.79
N PRO A 127 -7.48 -1.70 -9.66
CA PRO A 127 -6.37 -1.70 -8.72
C PRO A 127 -5.29 -0.71 -9.14
N ALA A 128 -4.72 0.00 -8.18
CA ALA A 128 -3.52 0.80 -8.32
C ALA A 128 -2.31 0.07 -7.74
N SER A 129 -1.21 0.75 -7.54
CA SER A 129 -0.10 0.25 -6.75
C SER A 129 -0.09 0.88 -5.35
N TYR A 130 0.85 0.46 -4.52
CA TYR A 130 0.94 0.88 -3.14
C TYR A 130 2.16 1.77 -2.92
N ILE A 131 1.98 2.91 -2.27
CA ILE A 131 3.07 3.78 -1.85
C ILE A 131 2.74 4.41 -0.51
N PHE A 132 3.69 4.33 0.43
CA PHE A 132 3.50 4.85 1.77
C PHE A 132 4.80 5.28 2.44
N HIS A 133 5.69 5.90 1.75
CA HIS A 133 6.88 6.52 2.34
C HIS A 133 6.93 8.00 1.95
N SER A 134 7.76 8.77 2.62
CA SER A 134 7.92 10.17 2.28
C SER A 134 8.65 10.33 0.94
N ALA A 135 8.47 11.50 0.31
CA ALA A 135 9.15 11.80 -0.94
C ALA A 135 10.68 11.78 -0.79
N ASP A 136 11.20 12.19 0.37
CA ASP A 136 12.63 12.15 0.66
C ASP A 136 13.16 10.71 0.76
N GLN A 137 12.35 9.80 1.27
CA GLN A 137 12.71 8.39 1.37
C GLN A 137 12.69 7.68 0.02
N ASP A 138 11.89 8.11 -0.93
CA ASP A 138 11.74 7.45 -2.23
C ASP A 138 13.12 7.31 -2.93
N GLN A 139 13.90 8.39 -3.01
CA GLN A 139 15.23 8.35 -3.59
C GLN A 139 16.22 7.50 -2.79
N HIS A 140 16.10 7.51 -1.45
CA HIS A 140 16.93 6.69 -0.59
C HIS A 140 16.63 5.19 -0.82
N LEU A 141 15.37 4.80 -0.87
CA LEU A 141 14.94 3.43 -1.11
C LEU A 141 15.30 2.93 -2.51
N ILE A 142 15.16 3.78 -3.54
CA ILE A 142 15.57 3.47 -4.91
C ILE A 142 17.06 3.16 -4.99
N ASN A 143 17.90 3.93 -4.28
CA ASN A 143 19.36 3.79 -4.30
C ASN A 143 19.91 2.88 -3.20
N PHE A 144 19.06 2.24 -2.42
CA PHE A 144 19.48 1.39 -1.30
C PHE A 144 20.32 0.21 -1.79
N LYS A 145 21.48 0.02 -1.16
CA LYS A 145 22.38 -1.09 -1.52
C LYS A 145 22.14 -2.30 -0.63
N PRO A 146 22.22 -3.51 -1.18
CA PRO A 146 22.14 -4.73 -0.39
C PRO A 146 23.14 -4.73 0.77
N LYS A 147 22.72 -5.26 1.93
CA LYS A 147 23.56 -5.43 3.10
C LYS A 147 23.74 -6.90 3.46
N PRO A 148 24.84 -7.26 4.16
CA PRO A 148 25.00 -8.61 4.71
C PRO A 148 23.82 -8.97 5.62
N LYS A 149 23.34 -10.20 5.52
CA LYS A 149 22.27 -10.73 6.37
C LYS A 149 22.89 -11.28 7.67
N THR A 150 22.69 -10.54 8.74
CA THR A 150 23.28 -10.85 10.08
C THR A 150 22.24 -11.28 11.10
N LEU A 151 20.95 -11.01 10.85
CA LEU A 151 19.86 -11.36 11.73
C LEU A 151 19.07 -12.54 11.15
N HIS A 152 19.24 -13.72 11.77
CA HIS A 152 18.67 -15.00 11.31
C HIS A 152 17.45 -15.43 12.12
N GLN A 153 16.80 -14.50 12.80
CA GLN A 153 15.57 -14.75 13.56
C GLN A 153 14.36 -14.22 12.80
N LEU A 154 13.21 -14.82 13.04
CA LEU A 154 11.96 -14.34 12.47
C LEU A 154 11.47 -13.14 13.29
N GLN A 155 11.73 -11.93 12.78
CA GLN A 155 11.52 -10.68 13.50
C GLN A 155 10.41 -9.83 12.90
N PHE A 156 9.63 -9.22 13.79
CA PHE A 156 8.70 -8.16 13.49
C PHE A 156 8.91 -6.97 14.44
N ARG A 157 9.07 -5.77 13.91
CA ARG A 157 9.06 -4.52 14.69
C ARG A 157 7.89 -3.64 14.25
N GLY A 158 7.07 -3.17 15.16
CA GLY A 158 5.97 -2.26 14.86
C GLY A 158 4.84 -2.32 15.89
N LYS A 159 3.76 -1.59 15.62
CA LYS A 159 2.57 -1.63 16.49
C LYS A 159 1.99 -3.03 16.53
N THR A 160 1.70 -3.51 17.74
CA THR A 160 1.16 -4.83 17.97
C THR A 160 -0.31 -4.75 18.41
N PHE A 161 -1.16 -5.50 17.72
CA PHE A 161 -2.57 -5.70 18.04
C PHE A 161 -3.06 -7.02 17.43
N LEU A 162 -4.14 -7.58 17.94
CA LEU A 162 -4.70 -8.86 17.48
C LEU A 162 -3.63 -9.96 17.40
N PHE A 163 -3.45 -10.58 16.22
CA PHE A 163 -2.49 -11.64 16.02
C PHE A 163 -1.04 -11.26 16.35
N ARG A 164 -0.64 -10.01 16.06
CA ARG A 164 0.70 -9.53 16.41
C ARG A 164 0.93 -9.53 17.93
N LYS A 165 -0.11 -9.17 18.71
CA LYS A 165 -0.08 -9.23 20.19
C LYS A 165 0.02 -10.66 20.70
N TYR A 166 -0.65 -11.60 20.04
CA TYR A 166 -0.50 -13.02 20.36
C TYR A 166 0.95 -13.50 20.21
N LEU A 167 1.65 -13.08 19.14
CA LEU A 167 3.02 -13.50 18.86
C LEU A 167 4.05 -12.96 19.85
N GLU A 168 3.78 -11.90 20.62
CA GLU A 168 4.70 -11.39 21.66
C GLU A 168 5.01 -12.44 22.71
N ASN A 169 4.11 -13.40 22.95
CA ASN A 169 4.29 -14.48 23.91
C ASN A 169 4.82 -15.79 23.28
N ASP A 170 5.12 -15.78 21.99
CA ASP A 170 5.62 -16.95 21.27
C ASP A 170 7.13 -16.80 21.02
N GLN A 171 7.96 -17.54 21.76
CA GLN A 171 9.42 -17.46 21.72
C GLN A 171 10.04 -17.77 20.34
N ARG A 172 9.28 -18.33 19.42
CA ARG A 172 9.72 -18.57 18.04
C ARG A 172 9.87 -17.29 17.23
N PHE A 173 9.26 -16.20 17.69
CA PHE A 173 9.22 -14.91 17.02
C PHE A 173 9.87 -13.83 17.88
N ASN A 174 10.67 -12.99 17.27
CA ASN A 174 11.21 -11.80 17.91
C ASN A 174 10.28 -10.61 17.61
N ILE A 175 9.32 -10.35 18.47
CA ILE A 175 8.35 -9.27 18.31
C ILE A 175 8.81 -8.06 19.11
N LEU A 176 9.17 -6.99 18.42
CA LEU A 176 9.61 -5.72 18.98
C LEU A 176 8.47 -4.69 18.86
N SER A 177 7.62 -4.65 19.89
CA SER A 177 6.46 -3.75 19.92
C SER A 177 6.90 -2.30 20.00
N THR A 178 6.25 -1.43 19.20
CA THR A 178 6.40 0.03 19.27
C THR A 178 5.13 0.71 19.78
N SER A 179 4.18 -0.06 20.33
CA SER A 179 2.85 0.45 20.71
C SER A 179 2.91 1.46 21.85
N GLU A 180 3.89 1.37 22.74
CA GLU A 180 4.08 2.23 23.92
C GLU A 180 5.27 3.17 23.75
N GLY A 181 5.75 3.39 22.52
CA GLY A 181 6.94 4.20 22.23
C GLY A 181 8.26 3.48 22.50
N GLU A 182 8.22 2.28 23.07
CA GLU A 182 9.37 1.42 23.23
C GLU A 182 9.85 0.85 21.88
N ASN A 183 11.13 0.51 21.80
CA ASN A 183 11.76 -0.09 20.61
C ASN A 183 11.62 0.75 19.32
N GLY A 184 11.26 2.03 19.43
CA GLY A 184 11.25 2.94 18.30
C GLY A 184 12.67 3.17 17.76
N LEU A 185 12.83 3.14 16.45
CA LEU A 185 14.06 3.46 15.75
C LEU A 185 13.86 4.68 14.87
N SER A 186 14.96 5.38 14.56
CA SER A 186 14.91 6.31 13.43
C SER A 186 14.55 5.54 12.16
N ASN A 187 13.98 6.20 11.18
CA ASN A 187 13.63 5.53 9.92
C ASN A 187 14.87 4.90 9.25
N GLN A 188 16.02 5.55 9.30
CA GLN A 188 17.27 5.03 8.75
C GLN A 188 17.74 3.77 9.49
N ASP A 189 17.67 3.77 10.82
CA ASP A 189 18.07 2.60 11.63
C ASP A 189 17.12 1.44 11.40
N PHE A 190 15.82 1.73 11.29
CA PHE A 190 14.82 0.72 10.95
C PHE A 190 15.10 0.07 9.57
N LEU A 191 15.36 0.86 8.54
CA LEU A 191 15.70 0.32 7.22
C LEU A 191 17.01 -0.48 7.24
N ASN A 192 17.99 -0.06 8.03
CA ASN A 192 19.24 -0.79 8.22
C ASN A 192 19.02 -2.13 8.94
N GLU A 193 18.19 -2.14 9.98
CA GLU A 193 17.79 -3.38 10.67
C GLU A 193 17.07 -4.30 9.69
N LEU A 194 16.09 -3.79 8.98
CA LEU A 194 15.30 -4.53 7.99
C LEU A 194 16.20 -5.15 6.91
N ALA A 195 17.17 -4.39 6.42
CA ALA A 195 18.15 -4.86 5.44
C ALA A 195 19.08 -5.97 5.98
N SER A 196 19.27 -6.03 7.28
CA SER A 196 20.11 -7.04 7.96
C SER A 196 19.38 -8.36 8.21
N LEU A 197 18.05 -8.39 8.11
CA LEU A 197 17.26 -9.61 8.28
C LEU A 197 17.48 -10.59 7.13
N ASN A 198 17.64 -11.87 7.47
CA ASN A 198 17.64 -12.94 6.48
C ASN A 198 16.25 -13.05 5.79
N ILE A 199 15.18 -12.94 6.59
CA ILE A 199 13.79 -12.94 6.14
C ILE A 199 13.02 -11.91 6.99
N SER A 200 12.27 -11.01 6.37
CA SER A 200 11.37 -10.08 7.03
C SER A 200 10.02 -10.72 7.27
N LEU A 201 9.54 -10.74 8.50
CA LEU A 201 8.17 -11.13 8.83
C LEU A 201 7.23 -9.96 8.59
N CYS A 202 6.34 -10.10 7.61
CA CYS A 202 5.29 -9.12 7.35
C CYS A 202 3.92 -9.67 7.72
N LEU A 203 3.23 -8.95 8.57
CA LEU A 203 1.93 -9.32 9.12
C LEU A 203 0.90 -8.25 8.78
N ASN A 204 -0.32 -8.68 8.49
CA ASN A 204 -1.42 -7.77 8.22
C ASN A 204 -1.54 -6.73 9.33
N GLY A 205 -1.74 -5.49 8.93
CA GLY A 205 -2.11 -4.37 9.80
C GLY A 205 -3.60 -4.13 9.76
N THR A 206 -3.99 -2.86 9.65
CA THR A 206 -5.34 -2.45 9.27
C THR A 206 -5.62 -2.89 7.83
N ALA A 207 -4.61 -2.77 6.97
CA ALA A 207 -4.63 -3.30 5.61
C ALA A 207 -3.91 -4.66 5.53
N GLU A 208 -4.15 -5.38 4.45
CA GLU A 208 -3.51 -6.67 4.19
C GLU A 208 -2.02 -6.48 3.91
N ILE A 209 -1.66 -5.55 3.05
CA ILE A 209 -0.27 -5.13 2.82
C ILE A 209 0.09 -3.96 3.73
N THR A 210 1.37 -3.83 4.07
CA THR A 210 1.87 -2.78 4.96
C THR A 210 3.12 -2.12 4.37
N TYR A 211 3.51 -0.97 4.92
CA TYR A 211 4.78 -0.30 4.57
C TYR A 211 5.97 -1.24 4.61
N ARG A 212 6.03 -2.11 5.63
CA ARG A 212 7.11 -3.06 5.80
C ARG A 212 7.30 -3.99 4.62
N ASP A 213 6.23 -4.39 3.95
CA ASP A 213 6.33 -5.22 2.74
C ASP A 213 7.14 -4.48 1.67
N ILE A 214 6.75 -3.24 1.38
CA ILE A 214 7.36 -2.42 0.34
C ILE A 214 8.80 -2.00 0.73
N GLU A 215 9.00 -1.62 2.00
CA GLU A 215 10.32 -1.29 2.53
C GLU A 215 11.27 -2.49 2.47
N SER A 216 10.78 -3.70 2.79
CA SER A 216 11.56 -4.93 2.69
C SER A 216 12.00 -5.21 1.26
N PHE A 217 11.10 -5.05 0.29
CA PHE A 217 11.43 -5.17 -1.14
C PHE A 217 12.50 -4.15 -1.55
N ALA A 218 12.33 -2.90 -1.08
CA ALA A 218 13.25 -1.81 -1.37
C ALA A 218 14.66 -2.03 -0.80
N VAL A 219 14.78 -2.63 0.40
CA VAL A 219 16.07 -2.87 1.06
C VAL A 219 16.64 -4.27 0.79
N HIS A 220 16.17 -4.94 -0.25
CA HIS A 220 16.64 -6.27 -0.66
C HIS A 220 16.47 -7.35 0.43
N THR A 221 15.32 -7.39 1.10
CA THR A 221 15.01 -8.40 2.11
C THR A 221 13.79 -9.19 1.69
N PRO A 222 13.89 -10.53 1.59
CA PRO A 222 12.76 -11.37 1.24
C PRO A 222 11.71 -11.32 2.35
N VAL A 223 10.45 -11.28 1.95
CA VAL A 223 9.31 -11.17 2.85
C VAL A 223 8.64 -12.53 3.03
N LEU A 224 8.42 -12.93 4.27
CA LEU A 224 7.56 -14.05 4.66
C LEU A 224 6.24 -13.49 5.20
N ARG A 225 5.12 -13.91 4.62
CA ARG A 225 3.80 -13.43 5.00
C ARG A 225 2.68 -14.39 4.59
N PRO A 226 1.50 -14.30 5.20
CA PRO A 226 0.29 -14.94 4.66
C PRO A 226 0.04 -14.55 3.21
N THR A 227 -0.46 -15.48 2.41
CA THR A 227 -0.83 -15.24 1.01
C THR A 227 -1.76 -14.04 0.91
N LEU A 228 -1.44 -13.12 0.00
CA LEU A 228 -2.24 -11.92 -0.27
C LEU A 228 -3.51 -12.29 -1.05
N THR A 229 -4.62 -11.69 -0.66
CA THR A 229 -5.89 -11.76 -1.40
C THR A 229 -6.20 -10.46 -2.14
N CYS A 230 -5.56 -9.35 -1.75
CA CYS A 230 -5.70 -8.06 -2.42
C CYS A 230 -5.06 -8.07 -3.80
N LYS A 231 -5.64 -7.28 -4.73
CA LYS A 231 -5.17 -7.16 -6.11
C LYS A 231 -4.37 -5.87 -6.29
N PHE A 232 -3.31 -5.97 -7.09
CA PHE A 232 -2.49 -4.85 -7.54
C PHE A 232 -2.66 -4.65 -9.05
N TYR A 233 -2.34 -3.48 -9.55
CA TYR A 233 -2.26 -3.25 -11.00
C TYR A 233 -1.28 -4.21 -11.67
N ASN A 234 -0.10 -4.38 -11.09
CA ASN A 234 0.84 -5.44 -11.42
C ASN A 234 0.93 -6.37 -10.20
N GLU A 235 0.42 -7.56 -10.33
CA GLU A 235 0.22 -8.47 -9.21
C GLU A 235 1.50 -8.85 -8.46
N LEU A 236 1.38 -8.98 -7.13
CA LEU A 236 2.37 -9.64 -6.28
C LEU A 236 2.10 -11.15 -6.27
N VAL A 237 2.97 -11.89 -6.95
CA VAL A 237 2.82 -13.34 -7.13
C VAL A 237 3.44 -14.10 -5.96
N PRO A 238 2.68 -14.98 -5.27
CA PRO A 238 3.19 -15.83 -4.20
C PRO A 238 4.37 -16.68 -4.65
N ASN A 239 5.37 -16.85 -3.79
CA ASN A 239 6.60 -17.60 -4.04
C ASN A 239 7.41 -17.14 -5.27
N TYR A 240 7.10 -15.95 -5.76
CA TYR A 240 7.87 -15.25 -6.81
C TYR A 240 8.33 -13.87 -6.30
N HIS A 241 7.43 -13.08 -5.68
CA HIS A 241 7.77 -11.79 -5.11
C HIS A 241 7.88 -11.82 -3.58
N TYR A 242 7.27 -12.79 -2.93
CA TYR A 242 7.31 -12.99 -1.48
C TYR A 242 7.13 -14.47 -1.14
N ILE A 243 7.58 -14.87 0.04
CA ILE A 243 7.43 -16.21 0.56
C ILE A 243 6.02 -16.33 1.15
N ALA A 244 5.17 -17.06 0.46
CA ALA A 244 3.78 -17.20 0.84
C ALA A 244 3.56 -18.26 1.91
N VAL A 245 2.68 -17.97 2.86
CA VAL A 245 2.14 -18.91 3.83
C VAL A 245 0.66 -19.12 3.50
N ASP A 246 0.33 -20.32 3.05
CA ASP A 246 -1.06 -20.70 2.80
C ASP A 246 -1.79 -20.97 4.11
N LEU A 247 -2.94 -20.30 4.30
CA LEU A 247 -3.79 -20.43 5.49
C LEU A 247 -5.17 -21.02 5.17
N GLU A 248 -5.38 -21.53 3.96
CA GLU A 248 -6.70 -21.98 3.50
C GLU A 248 -7.27 -23.12 4.37
N ASP A 249 -6.44 -24.07 4.80
CA ASP A 249 -6.84 -25.21 5.64
C ASP A 249 -7.12 -24.85 7.11
N ILE A 250 -6.85 -23.63 7.54
CA ILE A 250 -7.13 -23.15 8.89
C ILE A 250 -8.19 -22.05 8.94
N LYS A 251 -8.79 -21.67 7.82
CA LYS A 251 -9.75 -20.56 7.73
C LYS A 251 -11.00 -20.76 8.61
N GLU A 252 -11.40 -21.99 8.84
CA GLU A 252 -12.56 -22.36 9.68
C GLU A 252 -12.27 -22.25 11.18
N LYS A 253 -10.99 -22.12 11.59
CA LYS A 253 -10.62 -21.92 12.99
C LYS A 253 -10.91 -20.49 13.41
N CYS A 254 -11.15 -20.28 14.70
CA CYS A 254 -11.41 -18.96 15.25
C CYS A 254 -10.62 -18.71 16.56
N GLY A 255 -10.56 -17.45 16.97
CA GLY A 255 -9.93 -17.04 18.22
C GLY A 255 -8.49 -17.50 18.37
N LEU A 256 -8.15 -18.01 19.54
CA LEU A 256 -6.78 -18.46 19.88
C LEU A 256 -6.32 -19.67 19.06
N ASP A 257 -7.23 -20.58 18.71
CA ASP A 257 -6.89 -21.76 17.91
C ASP A 257 -6.49 -21.37 16.48
N TYR A 258 -7.12 -20.35 15.92
CA TYR A 258 -6.69 -19.76 14.66
C TYR A 258 -5.32 -19.11 14.79
N TYR A 259 -5.08 -18.33 15.83
CA TYR A 259 -3.79 -17.66 16.03
C TYR A 259 -2.66 -18.66 16.22
N LYS A 260 -2.87 -19.71 17.00
CA LYS A 260 -1.89 -20.78 17.19
C LYS A 260 -1.58 -21.47 15.87
N ALA A 261 -2.59 -21.93 15.15
CA ALA A 261 -2.39 -22.60 13.87
C ALA A 261 -1.71 -21.71 12.84
N LYS A 262 -2.06 -20.42 12.79
CA LYS A 262 -1.40 -19.43 11.93
C LYS A 262 0.07 -19.23 12.28
N ALA A 263 0.41 -19.13 13.56
CA ALA A 263 1.78 -19.03 14.03
C ALA A 263 2.59 -20.28 13.66
N ASP A 264 2.03 -21.46 13.87
CA ASP A 264 2.66 -22.73 13.52
C ASP A 264 2.98 -22.82 12.03
N LYS A 265 2.03 -22.44 11.15
CA LYS A 265 2.24 -22.43 9.69
C LYS A 265 3.30 -21.42 9.26
N ILE A 266 3.28 -20.22 9.81
CA ILE A 266 4.29 -19.18 9.52
C ILE A 266 5.68 -19.69 9.92
N TYR A 267 5.82 -20.27 11.11
CA TYR A 267 7.07 -20.77 11.60
C TYR A 267 7.56 -22.00 10.82
N GLN A 268 6.66 -22.93 10.51
CA GLN A 268 6.99 -24.09 9.67
C GLN A 268 7.52 -23.63 8.29
N ARG A 269 6.84 -22.68 7.64
CA ARG A 269 7.29 -22.16 6.35
C ARG A 269 8.63 -21.45 6.44
N TYR A 270 8.89 -20.74 7.53
CA TYR A 270 10.20 -20.15 7.80
C TYR A 270 11.29 -21.23 7.87
N LEU A 271 11.07 -22.32 8.63
CA LEU A 271 12.04 -23.42 8.76
C LEU A 271 12.35 -24.09 7.41
N GLU A 272 11.37 -24.21 6.54
CA GLU A 272 11.52 -24.80 5.20
C GLU A 272 12.46 -23.99 4.30
N VAL A 273 12.47 -22.66 4.45
CA VAL A 273 13.11 -21.78 3.45
C VAL A 273 14.31 -21.01 3.99
N LYS A 274 14.50 -20.91 5.32
CA LYS A 274 15.50 -20.02 5.94
C LYS A 274 16.94 -20.29 5.50
N ASP A 275 17.24 -21.51 5.09
CA ASP A 275 18.58 -21.94 4.67
C ASP A 275 18.69 -22.13 3.14
N ASP A 276 17.60 -21.97 2.40
CA ASP A 276 17.60 -22.06 0.92
C ASP A 276 18.02 -20.71 0.30
N LYS A 277 19.34 -20.50 0.26
CA LYS A 277 19.94 -19.26 -0.27
C LYS A 277 19.50 -18.95 -1.69
N LYS A 278 19.34 -19.97 -2.56
CA LYS A 278 18.95 -19.76 -3.96
C LYS A 278 17.50 -19.26 -4.07
N PHE A 279 16.61 -19.87 -3.30
CA PHE A 279 15.22 -19.42 -3.25
C PHE A 279 15.09 -18.02 -2.65
N LEU A 280 15.81 -17.72 -1.55
CA LEU A 280 15.80 -16.39 -0.94
C LEU A 280 16.33 -15.30 -1.90
N GLU A 281 17.41 -15.58 -2.62
CA GLU A 281 17.94 -14.66 -3.65
C GLU A 281 16.96 -14.45 -4.80
N TYR A 282 16.32 -15.53 -5.27
CA TYR A 282 15.29 -15.46 -6.30
C TYR A 282 14.11 -14.58 -5.89
N ILE A 283 13.55 -14.78 -4.69
CA ILE A 283 12.48 -13.94 -4.13
C ILE A 283 12.94 -12.48 -4.01
N THR A 284 14.11 -12.25 -3.43
CA THR A 284 14.65 -10.91 -3.19
C THR A 284 14.81 -10.12 -4.50
N THR A 285 15.36 -10.77 -5.53
CA THR A 285 15.57 -10.14 -6.84
C THR A 285 14.26 -9.74 -7.50
N ASN A 286 13.26 -10.64 -7.48
CA ASN A 286 11.96 -10.36 -8.08
C ASN A 286 11.16 -9.33 -7.28
N ALA A 287 11.21 -9.39 -5.94
CA ALA A 287 10.59 -8.40 -5.06
C ALA A 287 11.17 -7.00 -5.28
N ARG A 288 12.49 -6.88 -5.37
CA ARG A 288 13.18 -5.62 -5.65
C ARG A 288 12.76 -5.05 -7.01
N LYS A 289 12.74 -5.89 -8.06
CA LYS A 289 12.28 -5.48 -9.40
C LYS A 289 10.82 -5.02 -9.39
N TRP A 290 9.98 -5.72 -8.60
CA TRP A 290 8.58 -5.28 -8.44
C TRP A 290 8.51 -3.91 -7.77
N PHE A 291 9.27 -3.68 -6.69
CA PHE A 291 9.34 -2.37 -6.03
C PHE A 291 9.75 -1.25 -7.01
N GLU A 292 10.80 -1.45 -7.78
CA GLU A 292 11.28 -0.45 -8.76
C GLU A 292 10.22 -0.07 -9.79
N ASN A 293 9.40 -1.05 -10.21
CA ASN A 293 8.36 -0.86 -11.23
C ASN A 293 7.00 -0.45 -10.65
N ASN A 294 6.77 -0.54 -9.34
CA ASN A 294 5.44 -0.39 -8.75
C ASN A 294 5.41 0.37 -7.42
N GLY A 295 6.50 0.35 -6.64
CA GLY A 295 6.54 0.87 -5.28
C GLY A 295 7.09 2.28 -5.15
N THR A 296 7.61 2.87 -6.23
CA THR A 296 8.19 4.23 -6.22
C THR A 296 7.13 5.28 -6.59
N ILE A 297 7.39 6.54 -6.24
CA ILE A 297 6.56 7.68 -6.67
C ILE A 297 6.45 7.70 -8.20
N HIS A 298 7.59 7.54 -8.88
CA HIS A 298 7.63 7.57 -10.34
C HIS A 298 6.78 6.45 -10.97
N SER A 299 6.96 5.21 -10.53
CA SER A 299 6.21 4.07 -11.06
C SER A 299 4.71 4.18 -10.78
N ASN A 300 4.32 4.72 -9.62
CA ASN A 300 2.92 4.98 -9.31
C ASN A 300 2.30 6.00 -10.27
N VAL A 301 3.01 7.09 -10.58
CA VAL A 301 2.53 8.08 -11.57
C VAL A 301 2.35 7.44 -12.93
N GLU A 302 3.29 6.60 -13.39
CA GLU A 302 3.16 5.88 -14.66
C GLU A 302 1.96 4.92 -14.69
N ILE A 303 1.72 4.19 -13.59
CA ILE A 303 0.56 3.30 -13.46
C ILE A 303 -0.73 4.12 -13.54
N LEU A 304 -0.82 5.22 -12.80
CA LEU A 304 -2.00 6.09 -12.81
C LEU A 304 -2.25 6.68 -14.21
N LEU A 305 -1.21 7.09 -14.93
CA LEU A 305 -1.36 7.55 -16.32
C LEU A 305 -1.92 6.45 -17.23
N LYS A 306 -1.42 5.22 -17.11
CA LYS A 306 -1.94 4.06 -17.86
C LYS A 306 -3.41 3.81 -17.53
N VAL A 307 -3.77 3.80 -16.26
CA VAL A 307 -5.15 3.58 -15.80
C VAL A 307 -6.07 4.69 -16.29
N ILE A 308 -5.66 5.95 -16.19
CA ILE A 308 -6.43 7.11 -16.67
C ILE A 308 -6.64 7.03 -18.19
N ASN A 309 -5.61 6.65 -18.96
CA ASN A 309 -5.72 6.47 -20.41
C ASN A 309 -6.66 5.32 -20.79
N LEU A 310 -6.57 4.17 -20.07
CA LEU A 310 -7.45 3.02 -20.27
C LEU A 310 -8.92 3.34 -19.99
N LYS A 311 -9.19 4.21 -19.01
CA LYS A 311 -10.53 4.70 -18.67
C LYS A 311 -11.09 5.71 -19.68
N LYS A 312 -10.37 5.94 -20.79
CA LYS A 312 -10.77 6.82 -21.89
C LYS A 312 -11.20 8.20 -21.39
N LEU A 313 -10.24 8.96 -20.89
CA LEU A 313 -10.39 10.41 -20.82
C LEU A 313 -10.43 11.02 -22.24
N SER A 314 -10.36 10.17 -23.26
CA SER A 314 -10.54 10.52 -24.67
C SER A 314 -12.01 10.70 -25.03
#